data_4a5e723b04b0f4da4719b66c14d6d876
#
_entry.id   4a5e723b04b0f4da4719b66c14d6d876
#
_cell.length_a   1.000
_cell.length_b   1.000
_cell.length_c   1.000
_cell.angle_alpha   90.00
_cell.angle_beta   90.00
_cell.angle_gamma   90.00
#
_symmetry.space_group_name_H-M   'P 1'
#
loop_
_entity.id
_entity.type
_entity.pdbx_description
1 polymer ?
#
loop_
_entity_poly.entity_id
_entity_poly.type
_entity_poly.pdbx_seq_one_letter_code
_entity_poly.pdbx_strand_id
1 'polypeptide(L)'
;MKDTKSYHEQTVIDYTLRLREILKTLPPFAKDFFRAIEPHSSIRTRMNYAYDIRVFFHFLMENNPVYKNYTIDQFKVSDLEKLEPVDIEEYMEYLKVYRRDDDELMTNGEKGLARKMSALRSFYAYYHKHQYISSNPTLLVDMPKQHEKAIIRLDPDEVALLLDYVESCGSRLTGQAKVYYEKTKERDLA
;
A
#
# COMPACT_ATOMS: atom_id res chain seq x y z
N MET A 1 19.76 -14.23 28.99
CA MET A 1 18.42 -13.64 28.95
C MET A 1 18.12 -13.37 27.49
N LYS A 2 17.09 -14.01 26.89
CA LYS A 2 16.62 -13.62 25.56
C LYS A 2 15.83 -12.32 25.74
N ASP A 3 16.35 -11.20 25.23
CA ASP A 3 15.60 -9.97 25.11
C ASP A 3 14.35 -10.26 24.26
N THR A 4 13.22 -10.37 24.91
CA THR A 4 11.92 -10.53 24.25
C THR A 4 11.54 -9.16 23.72
N LYS A 5 11.87 -8.94 22.43
CA LYS A 5 11.46 -7.71 21.72
C LYS A 5 9.95 -7.57 21.81
N SER A 6 9.48 -6.35 21.97
CA SER A 6 8.05 -6.04 21.95
C SER A 6 7.45 -6.40 20.58
N TYR A 7 6.14 -6.65 20.54
CA TYR A 7 5.43 -6.92 19.28
C TYR A 7 5.67 -5.81 18.24
N HIS A 8 5.71 -4.56 18.69
CA HIS A 8 5.98 -3.42 17.83
C HIS A 8 7.39 -3.46 17.22
N GLU A 9 8.41 -3.72 18.03
CA GLU A 9 9.79 -3.85 17.54
C GLU A 9 9.96 -5.00 16.54
N GLN A 10 9.31 -6.14 16.82
CA GLN A 10 9.33 -7.25 15.89
C GLN A 10 8.67 -6.90 14.55
N THR A 11 7.53 -6.20 14.59
CA THR A 11 6.84 -5.73 13.39
C THR A 11 7.70 -4.76 12.56
N VAL A 12 8.41 -3.84 13.21
CA VAL A 12 9.34 -2.91 12.53
C VAL A 12 10.47 -3.67 11.85
N ILE A 13 11.04 -4.67 12.53
CA ILE A 13 12.11 -5.52 11.97
C ILE A 13 11.59 -6.24 10.73
N ASP A 14 10.45 -6.92 10.83
CA ASP A 14 9.88 -7.72 9.73
C ASP A 14 9.59 -6.84 8.51
N TYR A 15 8.98 -5.66 8.70
CA TYR A 15 8.73 -4.73 7.61
C TYR A 15 10.02 -4.16 7.01
N THR A 16 11.04 -3.94 7.84
CA THR A 16 12.35 -3.48 7.35
C THR A 16 13.01 -4.54 6.46
N LEU A 17 12.97 -5.80 6.88
CA LEU A 17 13.51 -6.90 6.08
C LEU A 17 12.73 -7.05 4.76
N ARG A 18 11.40 -7.04 4.81
CA ARG A 18 10.55 -7.09 3.62
C ARG A 18 10.83 -5.92 2.67
N LEU A 19 10.96 -4.69 3.19
CA LEU A 19 11.30 -3.53 2.37
C LEU A 19 12.63 -3.75 1.65
N ARG A 20 13.65 -4.25 2.33
CA ARG A 20 14.96 -4.53 1.72
C ARG A 20 14.87 -5.54 0.56
N GLU A 21 14.02 -6.57 0.71
CA GLU A 21 13.80 -7.54 -0.37
C GLU A 21 13.08 -6.90 -1.56
N ILE A 22 12.03 -6.13 -1.31
CA ILE A 22 11.30 -5.44 -2.39
C ILE A 22 12.22 -4.45 -3.14
N LEU A 23 13.09 -3.73 -2.42
CA LEU A 23 14.03 -2.80 -3.05
C LEU A 23 15.04 -3.46 -4.01
N LYS A 24 15.25 -4.78 -3.91
CA LYS A 24 16.05 -5.53 -4.89
C LYS A 24 15.31 -5.75 -6.20
N THR A 25 13.99 -5.67 -6.20
CA THR A 25 13.12 -5.82 -7.38
C THR A 25 12.73 -4.48 -8.00
N LEU A 26 13.37 -3.40 -7.61
CA LEU A 26 13.19 -2.06 -8.14
C LEU A 26 14.45 -1.57 -8.86
N PRO A 27 14.33 -0.60 -9.77
CA PRO A 27 15.51 0.01 -10.39
C PRO A 27 16.51 0.49 -9.33
N PRO A 28 17.83 0.36 -9.56
CA PRO A 28 18.84 0.69 -8.56
C PRO A 28 18.72 2.10 -7.98
N PHE A 29 18.33 3.07 -8.80
CA PHE A 29 18.14 4.46 -8.38
C PHE A 29 16.97 4.65 -7.38
N ALA A 30 15.96 3.79 -7.41
CA ALA A 30 14.81 3.91 -6.50
C ALA A 30 15.21 3.91 -5.01
N LYS A 31 16.36 3.29 -4.66
CA LYS A 31 16.88 3.27 -3.29
C LYS A 31 17.10 4.67 -2.70
N ASP A 32 17.46 5.64 -3.53
CA ASP A 32 17.72 7.01 -3.10
C ASP A 32 16.44 7.69 -2.63
N PHE A 33 15.33 7.50 -3.34
CA PHE A 33 14.01 7.94 -2.90
C PHE A 33 13.62 7.34 -1.55
N PHE A 34 13.75 6.02 -1.39
CA PHE A 34 13.38 5.35 -0.12
C PHE A 34 14.23 5.76 1.06
N ARG A 35 15.49 6.11 0.83
CA ARG A 35 16.37 6.71 1.85
C ARG A 35 15.92 8.12 2.20
N ALA A 36 15.55 8.91 1.21
CA ALA A 36 15.15 10.30 1.42
C ALA A 36 13.83 10.45 2.19
N ILE A 37 12.87 9.53 1.98
CA ILE A 37 11.58 9.58 2.69
C ILE A 37 11.62 8.93 4.07
N GLU A 38 12.72 8.28 4.46
CA GLU A 38 12.82 7.57 5.75
C GLU A 38 12.52 8.45 6.95
N PRO A 39 13.07 9.67 7.09
CA PRO A 39 12.84 10.50 8.27
C PRO A 39 11.39 10.96 8.45
N HIS A 40 10.58 10.92 7.38
CA HIS A 40 9.25 11.51 7.34
C HIS A 40 8.13 10.50 7.12
N SER A 41 8.46 9.20 7.07
CA SER A 41 7.48 8.16 6.77
C SER A 41 7.67 6.91 7.62
N SER A 42 6.55 6.28 7.99
CA SER A 42 6.59 5.00 8.69
C SER A 42 7.18 3.89 7.79
N ILE A 43 7.77 2.87 8.41
CA ILE A 43 8.26 1.70 7.68
C ILE A 43 7.15 1.02 6.85
N ARG A 44 5.91 1.01 7.37
CA ARG A 44 4.75 0.47 6.68
C ARG A 44 4.41 1.28 5.42
N THR A 45 4.48 2.60 5.50
CA THR A 45 4.26 3.50 4.35
C THR A 45 5.32 3.25 3.27
N ARG A 46 6.60 3.19 3.66
CA ARG A 46 7.71 2.91 2.72
C ARG A 46 7.54 1.55 2.04
N MET A 47 7.17 0.53 2.79
CA MET A 47 6.94 -0.81 2.24
C MET A 47 5.79 -0.79 1.23
N ASN A 48 4.66 -0.13 1.55
CA ASN A 48 3.53 -0.01 0.63
C ASN A 48 3.91 0.77 -0.63
N TYR A 49 4.67 1.85 -0.50
CA TYR A 49 5.18 2.60 -1.66
C TYR A 49 6.11 1.75 -2.53
N ALA A 50 6.96 0.93 -1.92
CA ALA A 50 7.83 0.04 -2.68
C ALA A 50 7.03 -0.98 -3.51
N TYR A 51 5.98 -1.58 -2.93
CA TYR A 51 5.08 -2.45 -3.68
C TYR A 51 4.37 -1.70 -4.83
N ASP A 52 3.87 -0.49 -4.57
CA ASP A 52 3.15 0.28 -5.58
C ASP A 52 4.06 0.70 -6.74
N ILE A 53 5.28 1.13 -6.44
CA ILE A 53 6.29 1.49 -7.45
C ILE A 53 6.76 0.26 -8.22
N ARG A 54 6.86 -0.92 -7.59
CA ARG A 54 7.14 -2.17 -8.27
C ARG A 54 6.07 -2.49 -9.33
N VAL A 55 4.79 -2.36 -8.96
CA VAL A 55 3.69 -2.57 -9.91
C VAL A 55 3.78 -1.62 -11.10
N PHE A 56 4.21 -0.37 -10.88
CA PHE A 56 4.41 0.59 -11.96
C PHE A 56 5.51 0.15 -12.94
N PHE A 57 6.67 -0.27 -12.47
CA PHE A 57 7.73 -0.75 -13.35
C PHE A 57 7.37 -2.05 -14.07
N HIS A 58 6.63 -2.96 -13.42
CA HIS A 58 6.10 -4.15 -14.10
C HIS A 58 5.13 -3.78 -15.22
N PHE A 59 4.21 -2.84 -14.97
CA PHE A 59 3.33 -2.31 -16.00
C PHE A 59 4.13 -1.77 -17.20
N LEU A 60 5.17 -1.00 -16.99
CA LEU A 60 6.01 -0.49 -18.08
C LEU A 60 6.67 -1.61 -18.87
N MET A 61 7.20 -2.63 -18.20
CA MET A 61 7.84 -3.78 -18.87
C MET A 61 6.85 -4.67 -19.62
N GLU A 62 5.60 -4.70 -19.23
CA GLU A 62 4.56 -5.55 -19.86
C GLU A 62 3.83 -4.82 -20.99
N ASN A 63 3.50 -3.54 -20.80
CA ASN A 63 2.53 -2.83 -21.63
C ASN A 63 3.14 -1.67 -22.42
N ASN A 64 4.19 -1.00 -21.91
CA ASN A 64 4.74 0.14 -22.64
C ASN A 64 5.66 -0.31 -23.79
N PRO A 65 5.43 0.12 -25.05
CA PRO A 65 6.19 -0.33 -26.22
C PRO A 65 7.70 -0.08 -26.12
N VAL A 66 8.11 0.99 -25.43
CA VAL A 66 9.53 1.37 -25.27
C VAL A 66 10.25 0.46 -24.27
N TYR A 67 9.54 0.04 -23.22
CA TYR A 67 10.14 -0.67 -22.08
C TYR A 67 9.84 -2.17 -22.04
N LYS A 68 9.04 -2.69 -22.97
CA LYS A 68 8.58 -4.08 -23.00
C LYS A 68 9.69 -5.15 -22.96
N ASN A 69 10.90 -4.78 -23.40
CA ASN A 69 12.05 -5.70 -23.38
C ASN A 69 13.10 -5.33 -22.33
N TYR A 70 12.77 -4.41 -21.44
CA TYR A 70 13.69 -4.01 -20.36
C TYR A 70 13.68 -5.02 -19.24
N THR A 71 14.84 -5.16 -18.61
CA THR A 71 14.95 -5.70 -17.25
C THR A 71 14.94 -4.55 -16.25
N ILE A 72 14.60 -4.84 -15.01
CA ILE A 72 14.47 -3.80 -13.98
C ILE A 72 15.78 -2.98 -13.77
N ASP A 73 16.92 -3.62 -13.97
CA ASP A 73 18.25 -2.98 -13.80
C ASP A 73 18.63 -2.04 -14.96
N GLN A 74 17.92 -2.11 -16.08
CA GLN A 74 18.19 -1.26 -17.24
C GLN A 74 17.54 0.12 -17.11
N PHE A 75 16.52 0.26 -16.25
CA PHE A 75 15.88 1.55 -16.03
C PHE A 75 16.83 2.56 -15.39
N LYS A 76 16.83 3.76 -15.94
CA LYS A 76 17.59 4.93 -15.47
C LYS A 76 16.63 6.03 -15.04
N VAL A 77 17.11 6.98 -14.25
CA VAL A 77 16.31 8.14 -13.85
C VAL A 77 15.82 8.93 -15.07
N SER A 78 16.65 9.02 -16.14
CA SER A 78 16.25 9.67 -17.39
C SER A 78 15.07 9.03 -18.11
N ASP A 79 14.73 7.78 -17.81
CA ASP A 79 13.55 7.12 -18.39
C ASP A 79 12.26 7.63 -17.78
N LEU A 80 12.30 8.11 -16.53
CA LEU A 80 11.14 8.78 -15.90
C LEU A 80 10.75 10.06 -16.64
N GLU A 81 11.70 10.76 -17.25
CA GLU A 81 11.48 12.00 -17.98
C GLU A 81 10.85 11.78 -19.37
N LYS A 82 11.04 10.58 -19.93
CA LYS A 82 10.50 10.20 -21.24
C LYS A 82 9.03 9.79 -21.18
N LEU A 83 8.51 9.52 -20.00
CA LEU A 83 7.12 9.15 -19.81
C LEU A 83 6.23 10.38 -19.89
N GLU A 84 5.14 10.25 -20.62
CA GLU A 84 4.14 11.29 -20.82
C GLU A 84 2.94 11.09 -19.87
N PRO A 85 2.08 12.11 -19.70
CA PRO A 85 0.86 11.97 -18.89
C PRO A 85 -0.01 10.79 -19.33
N VAL A 86 -0.08 10.50 -20.61
CA VAL A 86 -0.86 9.37 -21.16
C VAL A 86 -0.36 8.01 -20.63
N ASP A 87 0.94 7.83 -20.46
CA ASP A 87 1.49 6.59 -19.88
C ASP A 87 1.02 6.38 -18.43
N ILE A 88 0.86 7.49 -17.69
CA ILE A 88 0.35 7.45 -16.32
C ILE A 88 -1.16 7.18 -16.29
N GLU A 89 -1.91 7.72 -17.25
CA GLU A 89 -3.34 7.44 -17.40
C GLU A 89 -3.58 5.97 -17.76
N GLU A 90 -2.82 5.41 -18.69
CA GLU A 90 -2.85 3.99 -19.04
C GLU A 90 -2.50 3.10 -17.83
N TYR A 91 -1.48 3.49 -17.06
CA TYR A 91 -1.17 2.80 -15.80
C TYR A 91 -2.34 2.83 -14.82
N MET A 92 -3.02 3.97 -14.68
CA MET A 92 -4.18 4.08 -13.79
C MET A 92 -5.36 3.23 -14.27
N GLU A 93 -5.54 3.07 -15.58
CA GLU A 93 -6.53 2.16 -16.15
C GLU A 93 -6.16 0.70 -15.89
N TYR A 94 -4.93 0.31 -16.18
CA TYR A 94 -4.39 -1.02 -15.89
C TYR A 94 -4.61 -1.43 -14.42
N LEU A 95 -4.40 -0.51 -13.48
CA LEU A 95 -4.57 -0.78 -12.06
C LEU A 95 -5.99 -1.17 -11.63
N LYS A 96 -7.01 -0.87 -12.41
CA LYS A 96 -8.39 -1.27 -12.09
C LYS A 96 -8.54 -2.77 -12.00
N VAL A 97 -7.90 -3.49 -12.96
CA VAL A 97 -7.86 -4.95 -13.00
C VAL A 97 -6.53 -5.37 -13.63
N TYR A 98 -5.68 -6.07 -12.92
CA TYR A 98 -4.40 -6.56 -13.43
C TYR A 98 -4.04 -7.91 -12.79
N ARG A 99 -3.11 -8.64 -13.41
CA ARG A 99 -2.52 -9.84 -12.82
C ARG A 99 -1.20 -9.53 -12.15
N ARG A 100 -0.98 -10.13 -11.00
CA ARG A 100 0.29 -10.07 -10.30
C ARG A 100 1.21 -11.18 -10.80
N ASP A 101 2.50 -11.15 -10.43
CA ASP A 101 3.55 -12.10 -10.84
C ASP A 101 3.19 -13.57 -10.59
N ASP A 102 2.34 -13.84 -9.59
CA ASP A 102 1.82 -15.18 -9.24
C ASP A 102 0.50 -15.53 -9.95
N ASP A 103 0.15 -14.79 -11.02
CA ASP A 103 -1.07 -14.90 -11.82
C ASP A 103 -2.36 -14.60 -11.04
N GLU A 104 -2.27 -14.11 -9.80
CA GLU A 104 -3.42 -13.69 -9.01
C GLU A 104 -4.08 -12.42 -9.61
N LEU A 105 -5.40 -12.50 -9.83
CA LEU A 105 -6.17 -11.37 -10.33
C LEU A 105 -6.36 -10.32 -9.23
N MET A 106 -5.82 -9.14 -9.45
CA MET A 106 -5.88 -8.00 -8.55
C MET A 106 -6.87 -6.95 -9.05
N THR A 107 -7.69 -6.44 -8.15
CA THR A 107 -8.58 -5.30 -8.41
C THR A 107 -8.32 -4.20 -7.41
N ASN A 108 -8.42 -2.94 -7.83
CA ASN A 108 -8.29 -1.80 -6.93
C ASN A 108 -9.56 -0.95 -6.96
N GLY A 109 -10.14 -0.73 -5.79
CA GLY A 109 -11.14 0.33 -5.59
C GLY A 109 -10.49 1.71 -5.50
N GLU A 110 -11.33 2.75 -5.41
CA GLU A 110 -10.92 4.17 -5.41
C GLU A 110 -9.77 4.50 -4.46
N LYS A 111 -9.83 4.02 -3.21
CA LYS A 111 -8.78 4.24 -2.20
C LYS A 111 -7.45 3.58 -2.59
N GLY A 112 -7.52 2.40 -3.20
CA GLY A 112 -6.35 1.68 -3.69
C GLY A 112 -5.67 2.41 -4.84
N LEU A 113 -6.45 2.89 -5.81
CA LEU A 113 -5.98 3.69 -6.93
C LEU A 113 -5.35 5.00 -6.46
N ALA A 114 -6.05 5.74 -5.57
CA ALA A 114 -5.53 6.99 -5.03
C ALA A 114 -4.22 6.81 -4.26
N ARG A 115 -4.07 5.72 -3.47
CA ARG A 115 -2.82 5.41 -2.78
C ARG A 115 -1.67 5.14 -3.75
N LYS A 116 -1.91 4.35 -4.81
CA LYS A 116 -0.89 4.04 -5.83
C LYS A 116 -0.46 5.29 -6.60
N MET A 117 -1.42 6.14 -6.97
CA MET A 117 -1.11 7.43 -7.59
C MET A 117 -0.33 8.36 -6.64
N SER A 118 -0.65 8.37 -5.34
CA SER A 118 0.10 9.14 -4.35
C SER A 118 1.53 8.65 -4.18
N ALA A 119 1.76 7.33 -4.21
CA ALA A 119 3.11 6.75 -4.17
C ALA A 119 3.92 7.18 -5.41
N LEU A 120 3.33 7.10 -6.60
CA LEU A 120 3.96 7.50 -7.85
C LEU A 120 4.26 9.02 -7.89
N ARG A 121 3.32 9.85 -7.47
CA ARG A 121 3.53 11.30 -7.34
C ARG A 121 4.67 11.64 -6.39
N SER A 122 4.73 10.98 -5.24
CA SER A 122 5.82 11.17 -4.27
C SER A 122 7.18 10.78 -4.86
N PHE A 123 7.22 9.68 -5.61
CA PHE A 123 8.41 9.21 -6.30
C PHE A 123 8.90 10.22 -7.35
N TYR A 124 8.04 10.66 -8.25
CA TYR A 124 8.37 11.67 -9.25
C TYR A 124 8.76 13.02 -8.63
N ALA A 125 8.02 13.45 -7.60
CA ALA A 125 8.31 14.71 -6.91
C ALA A 125 9.71 14.73 -6.29
N TYR A 126 10.21 13.61 -5.78
CA TYR A 126 11.58 13.50 -5.28
C TYR A 126 12.60 13.79 -6.38
N TYR A 127 12.51 13.11 -7.53
CA TYR A 127 13.48 13.29 -8.62
C TYR A 127 13.38 14.69 -9.26
N HIS A 128 12.19 15.20 -9.42
CA HIS A 128 11.96 16.55 -9.94
C HIS A 128 12.49 17.63 -9.00
N LYS A 129 12.23 17.51 -7.69
CA LYS A 129 12.74 18.45 -6.67
C LYS A 129 14.28 18.48 -6.64
N HIS A 130 14.92 17.35 -6.85
CA HIS A 130 16.38 17.25 -6.87
C HIS A 130 17.00 17.49 -8.26
N GLN A 131 16.18 17.93 -9.22
CA GLN A 131 16.60 18.27 -10.59
C GLN A 131 17.27 17.10 -11.36
N TYR A 132 16.91 15.85 -10.99
CA TYR A 132 17.30 14.66 -11.75
C TYR A 132 16.46 14.47 -13.01
N ILE A 133 15.24 15.05 -13.03
CA ILE A 133 14.34 15.15 -14.17
C ILE A 133 13.82 16.59 -14.27
N SER A 134 13.60 17.07 -15.49
CA SER A 134 13.11 18.42 -15.76
C SER A 134 11.60 18.54 -15.74
N SER A 135 10.88 17.42 -15.94
CA SER A 135 9.42 17.37 -15.98
C SER A 135 8.85 16.32 -15.04
N ASN A 136 7.60 16.52 -14.63
CA ASN A 136 6.86 15.56 -13.79
C ASN A 136 5.46 15.33 -14.38
N PRO A 137 5.27 14.29 -15.18
CA PRO A 137 4.00 14.00 -15.86
C PRO A 137 2.86 13.68 -14.88
N THR A 138 3.18 13.20 -13.66
CA THR A 138 2.14 12.86 -12.68
C THR A 138 1.35 14.06 -12.17
N LEU A 139 1.87 15.29 -12.35
CA LEU A 139 1.16 16.52 -11.98
C LEU A 139 0.03 16.86 -12.95
N LEU A 140 0.08 16.34 -14.17
CA LEU A 140 -0.87 16.62 -15.24
C LEU A 140 -2.02 15.59 -15.28
N VAL A 141 -1.94 14.51 -14.49
CA VAL A 141 -2.97 13.48 -14.38
C VAL A 141 -3.78 13.70 -13.11
N ASP A 142 -5.10 13.68 -13.20
CA ASP A 142 -5.98 13.90 -12.05
C ASP A 142 -5.91 12.75 -11.04
N MET A 143 -6.12 13.09 -9.77
CA MET A 143 -6.29 12.09 -8.72
C MET A 143 -7.63 11.37 -8.89
N PRO A 144 -7.67 10.04 -8.70
CA PRO A 144 -8.93 9.30 -8.67
C PRO A 144 -9.90 9.91 -7.65
N LYS A 145 -11.15 10.10 -8.08
CA LYS A 145 -12.21 10.55 -7.17
C LYS A 145 -12.39 9.52 -6.06
N GLN A 146 -12.59 10.01 -4.86
CA GLN A 146 -12.93 9.18 -3.71
C GLN A 146 -14.32 9.58 -3.24
N HIS A 147 -15.24 8.62 -3.24
CA HIS A 147 -16.55 8.82 -2.66
C HIS A 147 -16.47 8.56 -1.16
N GLU A 148 -16.95 9.50 -0.37
CA GLU A 148 -17.10 9.30 1.06
C GLU A 148 -18.17 8.24 1.29
N LYS A 149 -17.81 7.18 2.02
CA LYS A 149 -18.83 6.25 2.50
C LYS A 149 -19.58 6.95 3.64
N ALA A 150 -20.89 6.91 3.56
CA ALA A 150 -21.73 7.32 4.69
C ALA A 150 -21.24 6.58 5.95
N ILE A 151 -20.94 7.34 6.99
CA ILE A 151 -20.62 6.76 8.29
C ILE A 151 -21.92 6.24 8.86
N ILE A 152 -22.09 4.93 8.86
CA ILE A 152 -23.20 4.28 9.58
C ILE A 152 -22.87 4.44 11.06
N ARG A 153 -23.63 5.26 11.74
CA ARG A 153 -23.57 5.42 13.20
C ARG A 153 -24.71 4.64 13.79
N LEU A 154 -24.41 3.90 14.83
CA LEU A 154 -25.46 3.28 15.64
C LEU A 154 -26.08 4.36 16.50
N ASP A 155 -27.40 4.34 16.61
CA ASP A 155 -28.12 5.17 17.56
C ASP A 155 -27.88 4.66 19.00
N PRO A 156 -28.05 5.49 20.04
CA PRO A 156 -27.84 5.08 21.43
C PRO A 156 -28.56 3.80 21.82
N ASP A 157 -29.78 3.61 21.32
CA ASP A 157 -30.59 2.41 21.58
C ASP A 157 -30.01 1.17 20.88
N GLU A 158 -29.45 1.33 19.66
CA GLU A 158 -28.78 0.25 18.94
C GLU A 158 -27.47 -0.13 19.63
N VAL A 159 -26.72 0.86 20.17
CA VAL A 159 -25.54 0.61 20.98
C VAL A 159 -25.89 -0.16 22.25
N ALA A 160 -26.94 0.22 22.95
CA ALA A 160 -27.41 -0.49 24.14
C ALA A 160 -27.78 -1.94 23.81
N LEU A 161 -28.54 -2.17 22.74
CA LEU A 161 -28.87 -3.51 22.26
C LEU A 161 -27.65 -4.34 21.89
N LEU A 162 -26.66 -3.72 21.28
CA LEU A 162 -25.40 -4.38 20.94
C LEU A 162 -24.64 -4.81 22.19
N LEU A 163 -24.52 -3.93 23.18
CA LEU A 163 -23.89 -4.23 24.46
C LEU A 163 -24.59 -5.35 25.22
N ASP A 164 -25.90 -5.27 25.35
CA ASP A 164 -26.74 -6.32 25.97
C ASP A 164 -26.56 -7.67 25.24
N TYR A 165 -26.49 -7.63 23.91
CA TYR A 165 -26.23 -8.83 23.11
C TYR A 165 -24.84 -9.42 23.40
N VAL A 166 -23.80 -8.59 23.45
CA VAL A 166 -22.44 -9.03 23.73
C VAL A 166 -22.33 -9.60 25.16
N GLU A 167 -22.95 -8.97 26.15
CA GLU A 167 -22.98 -9.47 27.53
C GLU A 167 -23.71 -10.82 27.64
N SER A 168 -24.83 -10.97 26.92
CA SER A 168 -25.68 -12.16 26.99
C SER A 168 -25.25 -13.30 26.04
N CYS A 169 -24.44 -13.01 25.04
CA CYS A 169 -24.10 -13.96 23.96
C CYS A 169 -23.39 -15.22 24.50
N GLY A 170 -22.65 -15.12 25.59
CA GLY A 170 -22.00 -16.25 26.25
C GLY A 170 -22.94 -17.37 26.67
N SER A 171 -24.21 -17.04 27.01
CA SER A 171 -25.24 -18.01 27.35
C SER A 171 -25.70 -18.88 26.18
N ARG A 172 -25.51 -18.38 24.94
CA ARG A 172 -25.94 -19.05 23.70
C ARG A 172 -24.80 -19.87 23.07
N LEU A 173 -23.55 -19.69 23.54
CA LEU A 173 -22.40 -20.39 23.03
C LEU A 173 -22.25 -21.76 23.69
N THR A 174 -21.78 -22.74 22.89
CA THR A 174 -21.53 -24.11 23.36
C THR A 174 -20.11 -24.55 22.97
N GLY A 175 -19.59 -25.59 23.66
CA GLY A 175 -18.32 -26.19 23.37
C GLY A 175 -17.14 -25.21 23.42
N GLN A 176 -16.24 -25.30 22.43
CA GLN A 176 -14.99 -24.55 22.39
C GLN A 176 -15.20 -23.04 22.25
N ALA A 177 -16.29 -22.62 21.58
CA ALA A 177 -16.63 -21.20 21.43
C ALA A 177 -16.96 -20.55 22.78
N LYS A 178 -17.65 -21.28 23.69
CA LYS A 178 -17.92 -20.82 25.05
C LYS A 178 -16.64 -20.65 25.87
N VAL A 179 -15.74 -21.60 25.79
CA VAL A 179 -14.42 -21.54 26.48
C VAL A 179 -13.60 -20.37 26.00
N TYR A 180 -13.61 -20.09 24.70
CA TYR A 180 -12.91 -18.94 24.14
C TYR A 180 -13.52 -17.62 24.60
N TYR A 181 -14.84 -17.50 24.53
CA TYR A 181 -15.57 -16.32 25.00
C TYR A 181 -15.28 -16.00 26.47
N GLU A 182 -15.33 -16.98 27.35
CA GLU A 182 -15.06 -16.77 28.80
C GLU A 182 -13.62 -16.29 29.08
N LYS A 183 -12.68 -16.61 28.20
CA LYS A 183 -11.29 -16.13 28.31
C LYS A 183 -11.07 -14.71 27.74
N THR A 184 -11.92 -14.25 26.84
CA THR A 184 -11.69 -13.01 26.08
C THR A 184 -12.71 -11.93 26.38
N LYS A 185 -13.85 -12.25 27.05
CA LYS A 185 -14.96 -11.34 27.25
C LYS A 185 -14.59 -10.00 27.87
N GLU A 186 -13.71 -9.99 28.87
CA GLU A 186 -13.28 -8.76 29.54
C GLU A 186 -12.44 -7.87 28.63
N ARG A 187 -11.60 -8.47 27.78
CA ARG A 187 -10.82 -7.77 26.79
C ARG A 187 -11.68 -7.22 25.66
N ASP A 188 -12.67 -7.98 25.23
CA ASP A 188 -13.49 -7.67 24.05
C ASP A 188 -14.62 -6.67 24.40
N LEU A 189 -14.89 -6.48 25.70
CA LEU A 189 -15.83 -5.46 26.23
C LEU A 189 -15.13 -4.16 26.67
N ALA A 190 -13.80 -4.14 26.77
CA ALA A 190 -13.02 -2.96 27.17
C ALA A 190 -12.66 -2.08 25.95
#